data_e266139a9494325665f701f32a0a144b
#
_entry.id   e266139a9494325665f701f32a0a144b
#
_cell.length_a   1.000
_cell.length_b   1.000
_cell.length_c   1.000
_cell.angle_alpha   90.00
_cell.angle_beta   90.00
_cell.angle_gamma   90.00
#
_symmetry.space_group_name_H-M   'P 1'
#
loop_
_entity.id
_entity.type
_entity.pdbx_description
1 polymer ?
#
loop_
_entity_poly.entity_id
_entity_poly.type
_entity_poly.pdbx_seq_one_letter_code
_entity_poly.pdbx_strand_id
1 'polypeptide(L)'
;MQMTRLTTAVALAVSVVLTGCASGGKTIHTTTEVYPAIGPYSQMVQAGNLYFLAGVIPLNRAGNAIQGTTIEEQTKLVLDYIGAKLKSQGMTHDNVVMSTVYLKNLNDFAAMNRVYAEAFKTAPPARATVEVARLPRDVLIEIAVVASK
;
A
#
# COMPACT_ATOMS: atom_id res chain seq x y z
N MET A 1 -43.07 -23.85 -64.49
CA MET A 1 -42.55 -22.62 -63.91
C MET A 1 -42.17 -22.96 -62.43
N GLN A 2 -40.90 -23.32 -62.20
CA GLN A 2 -40.42 -23.84 -60.94
C GLN A 2 -39.69 -22.70 -60.22
N MET A 3 -40.21 -22.25 -59.05
CA MET A 3 -39.59 -21.24 -58.23
C MET A 3 -38.62 -21.93 -57.24
N THR A 4 -37.36 -21.72 -57.44
CA THR A 4 -36.30 -22.19 -56.53
C THR A 4 -36.16 -21.19 -55.35
N ARG A 5 -36.46 -21.62 -54.15
CA ARG A 5 -36.24 -20.81 -52.92
C ARG A 5 -34.81 -20.94 -52.47
N LEU A 6 -34.08 -19.82 -52.49
CA LEU A 6 -32.73 -19.70 -51.96
C LEU A 6 -32.80 -19.45 -50.43
N THR A 7 -32.38 -20.41 -49.65
CA THR A 7 -32.27 -20.24 -48.16
C THR A 7 -30.86 -19.75 -47.84
N THR A 8 -30.74 -18.49 -47.41
CA THR A 8 -29.48 -17.90 -46.96
C THR A 8 -29.29 -18.28 -45.48
N ALA A 9 -28.28 -19.12 -45.22
CA ALA A 9 -27.86 -19.44 -43.87
C ALA A 9 -26.90 -18.33 -43.36
N VAL A 10 -27.32 -17.61 -42.33
CA VAL A 10 -26.46 -16.64 -41.61
C VAL A 10 -25.67 -17.40 -40.54
N ALA A 11 -24.38 -17.55 -40.76
CA ALA A 11 -23.48 -18.11 -39.78
C ALA A 11 -23.07 -17.01 -38.76
N LEU A 12 -23.55 -17.13 -37.51
CA LEU A 12 -23.18 -16.28 -36.39
C LEU A 12 -21.82 -16.73 -35.86
N ALA A 13 -20.76 -16.01 -36.20
CA ALA A 13 -19.42 -16.24 -35.64
C ALA A 13 -19.37 -15.66 -34.21
N VAL A 14 -19.41 -16.53 -33.22
CA VAL A 14 -19.16 -16.15 -31.80
C VAL A 14 -17.64 -16.05 -31.61
N SER A 15 -17.12 -14.80 -31.58
CA SER A 15 -15.74 -14.53 -31.20
C SER A 15 -15.59 -14.65 -29.68
N VAL A 16 -15.05 -15.77 -29.21
CA VAL A 16 -14.64 -15.93 -27.81
C VAL A 16 -13.35 -15.12 -27.63
N VAL A 17 -13.44 -13.94 -27.01
CA VAL A 17 -12.29 -13.18 -26.53
C VAL A 17 -11.76 -13.89 -25.30
N LEU A 18 -10.71 -14.71 -25.48
CA LEU A 18 -9.91 -15.22 -24.37
C LEU A 18 -9.12 -14.04 -23.79
N THR A 19 -9.66 -13.40 -22.75
CA THR A 19 -8.87 -12.52 -21.87
C THR A 19 -7.85 -13.40 -21.16
N GLY A 20 -6.65 -13.49 -21.74
CA GLY A 20 -5.51 -14.13 -21.10
C GLY A 20 -5.26 -13.43 -19.77
N CYS A 21 -5.32 -14.18 -18.66
CA CYS A 21 -4.77 -13.75 -17.39
C CYS A 21 -3.28 -13.48 -17.62
N ALA A 22 -2.89 -12.21 -17.73
CA ALA A 22 -1.49 -11.84 -17.67
C ALA A 22 -0.96 -12.40 -16.35
N SER A 23 -0.02 -13.32 -16.39
CA SER A 23 0.73 -13.80 -15.23
C SER A 23 1.55 -12.63 -14.71
N GLY A 24 0.93 -11.81 -13.87
CA GLY A 24 1.56 -10.62 -13.30
C GLY A 24 2.67 -11.03 -12.36
N GLY A 25 3.92 -10.99 -12.86
CA GLY A 25 5.09 -11.05 -12.01
C GLY A 25 5.07 -9.88 -10.99
N LYS A 26 5.77 -10.03 -9.85
CA LYS A 26 5.95 -8.92 -8.91
C LYS A 26 6.86 -7.85 -9.52
N THR A 27 6.54 -6.59 -9.34
CA THR A 27 7.40 -5.45 -9.67
C THR A 27 7.88 -4.79 -8.38
N ILE A 28 9.17 -4.48 -8.30
CA ILE A 28 9.77 -3.80 -7.15
C ILE A 28 9.85 -2.31 -7.45
N HIS A 29 9.40 -1.49 -6.51
CA HIS A 29 9.47 -0.04 -6.59
C HIS A 29 10.29 0.52 -5.42
N THR A 30 11.06 1.55 -5.69
CA THR A 30 11.85 2.30 -4.72
C THR A 30 11.68 3.80 -4.95
N THR A 31 11.90 4.59 -3.91
CA THR A 31 11.96 6.05 -4.01
C THR A 31 13.08 6.58 -3.11
N THR A 32 13.69 7.66 -3.53
CA THR A 32 14.70 8.41 -2.75
C THR A 32 14.05 9.42 -1.80
N GLU A 33 12.72 9.57 -1.84
CA GLU A 33 11.96 10.47 -0.96
C GLU A 33 11.81 9.96 0.47
N VAL A 34 12.24 8.73 0.74
CA VAL A 34 12.31 8.12 2.07
C VAL A 34 13.70 7.51 2.30
N TYR A 35 13.99 7.04 3.51
CA TYR A 35 15.24 6.35 3.79
C TYR A 35 15.35 5.04 2.95
N PRO A 36 16.58 4.60 2.60
CA PRO A 36 16.79 3.35 1.88
C PRO A 36 16.36 2.14 2.72
N ALA A 37 16.12 1.01 2.08
CA ALA A 37 15.90 -0.23 2.81
C ALA A 37 17.13 -0.54 3.71
N ILE A 38 16.89 -0.76 4.99
CA ILE A 38 17.93 -1.02 6.00
C ILE A 38 18.15 -2.52 6.24
N GLY A 39 17.62 -3.37 5.37
CA GLY A 39 17.72 -4.82 5.44
C GLY A 39 17.36 -5.46 4.08
N PRO A 40 17.30 -6.80 4.00
CA PRO A 40 17.04 -7.54 2.76
C PRO A 40 15.53 -7.54 2.40
N TYR A 41 14.95 -6.36 2.19
CA TYR A 41 13.55 -6.19 1.79
C TYR A 41 13.40 -5.06 0.75
N SER A 42 12.30 -5.07 0.02
CA SER A 42 11.93 -4.01 -0.91
C SER A 42 11.08 -2.97 -0.21
N GLN A 43 11.28 -1.68 -0.51
CA GLN A 43 10.43 -0.61 0.02
C GLN A 43 8.95 -0.80 -0.36
N MET A 44 8.70 -1.33 -1.56
CA MET A 44 7.36 -1.57 -2.07
C MET A 44 7.39 -2.65 -3.16
N VAL A 45 6.39 -3.53 -3.15
CA VAL A 45 6.19 -4.57 -4.16
C VAL A 45 4.79 -4.42 -4.75
N GLN A 46 4.71 -4.41 -6.09
CA GLN A 46 3.44 -4.45 -6.81
C GLN A 46 3.14 -5.87 -7.29
N ALA A 47 1.90 -6.31 -7.14
CA ALA A 47 1.35 -7.53 -7.69
C ALA A 47 -0.05 -7.24 -8.26
N GLY A 48 -0.18 -7.25 -9.57
CA GLY A 48 -1.40 -6.77 -10.24
C GLY A 48 -1.64 -5.29 -9.95
N ASN A 49 -2.83 -4.96 -9.44
CA ASN A 49 -3.19 -3.61 -9.01
C ASN A 49 -2.88 -3.32 -7.53
N LEU A 50 -2.35 -4.29 -6.78
CA LEU A 50 -2.02 -4.12 -5.37
C LEU A 50 -0.56 -3.74 -5.18
N TYR A 51 -0.33 -2.83 -4.23
CA TYR A 51 0.98 -2.34 -3.81
C TYR A 51 1.15 -2.64 -2.32
N PHE A 52 2.14 -3.45 -2.01
CA PHE A 52 2.51 -3.84 -0.65
C PHE A 52 3.69 -3.00 -0.21
N LEU A 53 3.48 -2.09 0.74
CA LEU A 53 4.54 -1.28 1.31
C LEU A 53 5.08 -1.98 2.55
N ALA A 54 6.40 -2.17 2.59
CA ALA A 54 7.09 -2.67 3.78
C ALA A 54 6.83 -1.76 4.98
N GLY A 55 6.89 -2.32 6.17
CA GLY A 55 6.77 -1.59 7.43
C GLY A 55 7.68 -0.36 7.46
N VAL A 56 7.10 0.76 7.81
CA VAL A 56 7.77 2.06 7.88
C VAL A 56 7.96 2.43 9.33
N ILE A 57 9.19 2.74 9.70
CA ILE A 57 9.58 3.22 11.02
C ILE A 57 10.13 4.65 10.93
N PRO A 58 10.10 5.43 12.02
CA PRO A 58 10.45 6.85 12.00
C PRO A 58 11.96 7.08 12.02
N LEU A 59 12.64 6.80 10.91
CA LEU A 59 14.07 7.08 10.74
C LEU A 59 14.29 8.40 10.00
N ASN A 60 15.47 8.99 10.19
CA ASN A 60 15.91 10.09 9.34
C ASN A 60 16.12 9.61 7.89
N ARG A 61 16.26 10.55 6.93
CA ARG A 61 16.43 10.24 5.50
C ARG A 61 17.63 9.35 5.18
N ALA A 62 18.66 9.36 6.03
CA ALA A 62 19.82 8.48 5.89
C ALA A 62 19.56 7.05 6.40
N GLY A 63 18.45 6.81 7.11
CA GLY A 63 18.08 5.51 7.67
C GLY A 63 18.95 5.06 8.86
N ASN A 64 19.70 5.95 9.48
CA ASN A 64 20.68 5.60 10.52
C ASN A 64 20.32 6.08 11.93
N ALA A 65 19.35 6.97 12.10
CA ALA A 65 18.90 7.48 13.40
C ALA A 65 17.37 7.59 13.48
N ILE A 66 16.81 7.37 14.67
CA ILE A 66 15.40 7.59 14.97
C ILE A 66 15.14 9.09 14.94
N GLN A 67 14.00 9.49 14.40
CA GLN A 67 13.54 10.86 14.36
C GLN A 67 12.18 10.97 15.05
N GLY A 68 12.06 11.97 15.94
CA GLY A 68 10.91 12.14 16.81
C GLY A 68 11.05 11.38 18.15
N THR A 69 10.53 11.98 19.21
CA THR A 69 10.59 11.46 20.57
C THR A 69 9.22 11.09 21.14
N THR A 70 8.14 11.62 20.56
CA THR A 70 6.75 11.32 20.95
C THR A 70 6.08 10.42 19.93
N ILE A 71 5.01 9.76 20.35
CA ILE A 71 4.20 8.92 19.44
C ILE A 71 3.60 9.75 18.32
N GLU A 72 3.18 10.99 18.59
CA GLU A 72 2.63 11.89 17.59
C GLU A 72 3.66 12.23 16.50
N GLU A 73 4.88 12.62 16.89
CA GLU A 73 5.97 12.95 15.97
C GLU A 73 6.35 11.74 15.12
N GLN A 74 6.49 10.57 15.75
CA GLN A 74 6.84 9.35 15.06
C GLN A 74 5.74 8.88 14.11
N THR A 75 4.48 8.95 14.54
CA THR A 75 3.33 8.60 13.69
C THR A 75 3.26 9.52 12.46
N LYS A 76 3.42 10.83 12.68
CA LYS A 76 3.39 11.79 11.58
C LYS A 76 4.46 11.49 10.54
N LEU A 77 5.70 11.29 10.98
CA LEU A 77 6.81 11.00 10.07
C LEU A 77 6.60 9.70 9.29
N VAL A 78 6.12 8.65 9.95
CA VAL A 78 5.79 7.36 9.31
C VAL A 78 4.74 7.55 8.22
N LEU A 79 3.66 8.28 8.51
CA LEU A 79 2.60 8.56 7.55
C LEU A 79 3.08 9.45 6.39
N ASP A 80 3.93 10.46 6.65
CA ASP A 80 4.56 11.27 5.61
C ASP A 80 5.41 10.40 4.65
N TYR A 81 6.16 9.43 5.18
CA TYR A 81 6.94 8.49 4.36
C TYR A 81 6.05 7.52 3.56
N ILE A 82 4.95 7.04 4.14
CA ILE A 82 3.95 6.25 3.40
C ILE A 82 3.38 7.08 2.26
N GLY A 83 3.00 8.34 2.51
CA GLY A 83 2.52 9.26 1.49
C GLY A 83 3.54 9.51 0.37
N ALA A 84 4.82 9.67 0.70
CA ALA A 84 5.89 9.82 -0.28
C ALA A 84 6.07 8.58 -1.16
N LYS A 85 6.01 7.37 -0.57
CA LYS A 85 6.04 6.11 -1.32
C LYS A 85 4.85 5.99 -2.27
N LEU A 86 3.64 6.25 -1.78
CA LEU A 86 2.41 6.23 -2.59
C LEU A 86 2.49 7.23 -3.75
N LYS A 87 2.91 8.47 -3.47
CA LYS A 87 3.06 9.53 -4.45
C LYS A 87 4.04 9.15 -5.57
N SER A 88 5.11 8.43 -5.27
CA SER A 88 6.07 7.94 -6.29
C SER A 88 5.42 7.04 -7.33
N GLN A 89 4.24 6.47 -7.01
CA GLN A 89 3.45 5.62 -7.89
C GLN A 89 2.15 6.31 -8.38
N GLY A 90 2.00 7.62 -8.19
CA GLY A 90 0.82 8.38 -8.57
C GLY A 90 -0.41 8.05 -7.72
N MET A 91 -0.21 7.67 -6.47
CA MET A 91 -1.25 7.35 -5.47
C MET A 91 -1.22 8.35 -4.30
N THR A 92 -2.27 8.32 -3.49
CA THR A 92 -2.42 9.07 -2.23
C THR A 92 -2.79 8.11 -1.09
N HIS A 93 -2.96 8.62 0.11
CA HIS A 93 -3.47 7.84 1.24
C HIS A 93 -4.87 7.24 0.98
N ASP A 94 -5.69 7.86 0.12
CA ASP A 94 -7.02 7.34 -0.25
C ASP A 94 -6.95 6.02 -1.05
N ASN A 95 -5.79 5.67 -1.60
CA ASN A 95 -5.57 4.39 -2.27
C ASN A 95 -5.26 3.25 -1.29
N VAL A 96 -5.02 3.54 -0.01
CA VAL A 96 -4.71 2.51 1.00
C VAL A 96 -5.99 1.73 1.32
N VAL A 97 -5.94 0.41 1.18
CA VAL A 97 -7.07 -0.49 1.47
C VAL A 97 -6.90 -1.23 2.79
N MET A 98 -5.67 -1.43 3.23
CA MET A 98 -5.35 -2.06 4.51
C MET A 98 -4.15 -1.39 5.17
N SER A 99 -4.22 -1.20 6.48
CA SER A 99 -3.14 -0.70 7.32
C SER A 99 -2.96 -1.62 8.51
N THR A 100 -1.71 -1.95 8.84
CA THR A 100 -1.36 -2.64 10.08
C THR A 100 -0.44 -1.73 10.88
N VAL A 101 -0.88 -1.39 12.10
CA VAL A 101 -0.15 -0.51 13.02
C VAL A 101 0.37 -1.34 14.17
N TYR A 102 1.68 -1.30 14.36
CA TYR A 102 2.38 -1.93 15.47
C TYR A 102 2.83 -0.84 16.44
N LEU A 103 2.41 -0.92 17.69
CA LEU A 103 2.77 0.02 18.76
C LEU A 103 3.69 -0.65 19.77
N LYS A 104 4.64 0.09 20.27
CA LYS A 104 5.47 -0.32 21.40
C LYS A 104 4.68 -0.34 22.72
N ASN A 105 3.66 0.52 22.82
CA ASN A 105 2.77 0.64 23.98
C ASN A 105 1.36 1.01 23.51
N LEU A 106 0.37 0.17 23.81
CA LEU A 106 -1.00 0.42 23.39
C LEU A 106 -1.67 1.59 24.15
N ASN A 107 -1.08 2.07 25.25
CA ASN A 107 -1.51 3.31 25.91
C ASN A 107 -1.36 4.54 24.99
N ASP A 108 -0.50 4.46 23.97
CA ASP A 108 -0.32 5.51 22.95
C ASP A 108 -1.41 5.52 21.87
N PHE A 109 -2.35 4.57 21.90
CA PHE A 109 -3.38 4.38 20.87
C PHE A 109 -4.19 5.64 20.58
N ALA A 110 -4.64 6.36 21.62
CA ALA A 110 -5.43 7.58 21.43
C ALA A 110 -4.62 8.71 20.80
N ALA A 111 -3.36 8.88 21.20
CA ALA A 111 -2.45 9.89 20.66
C ALA A 111 -2.08 9.58 19.20
N MET A 112 -1.73 8.33 18.90
CA MET A 112 -1.50 7.83 17.55
C MET A 112 -2.73 8.08 16.66
N ASN A 113 -3.93 7.75 17.12
CA ASN A 113 -5.16 7.91 16.33
C ASN A 113 -5.45 9.35 15.91
N ARG A 114 -5.14 10.33 16.76
CA ARG A 114 -5.32 11.75 16.38
C ARG A 114 -4.51 12.10 15.16
N VAL A 115 -3.25 11.68 15.12
CA VAL A 115 -2.35 11.95 13.97
C VAL A 115 -2.73 11.09 12.75
N TYR A 116 -3.08 9.83 12.99
CA TYR A 116 -3.51 8.91 11.93
C TYR A 116 -4.73 9.43 11.16
N ALA A 117 -5.71 9.99 11.86
CA ALA A 117 -6.92 10.56 11.26
C ALA A 117 -6.63 11.75 10.33
N GLU A 118 -5.53 12.45 10.52
CA GLU A 118 -5.14 13.55 9.62
C GLU A 118 -4.70 13.06 8.24
N ALA A 119 -4.14 11.86 8.15
CA ALA A 119 -3.73 11.26 6.88
C ALA A 119 -4.89 10.56 6.14
N PHE A 120 -5.90 10.06 6.86
CA PHE A 120 -7.02 9.29 6.31
C PHE A 120 -8.37 9.96 6.55
N LYS A 121 -8.53 11.18 6.06
CA LYS A 121 -9.72 12.02 6.31
C LYS A 121 -10.95 11.56 5.52
N THR A 122 -10.76 11.10 4.28
CA THR A 122 -11.85 10.87 3.33
C THR A 122 -12.27 9.41 3.29
N ALA A 123 -11.31 8.50 3.17
CA ALA A 123 -11.54 7.07 2.99
C ALA A 123 -10.58 6.27 3.89
N PRO A 124 -10.86 6.13 5.20
CA PRO A 124 -10.01 5.35 6.09
C PRO A 124 -9.97 3.88 5.65
N PRO A 125 -8.78 3.26 5.59
CA PRO A 125 -8.63 1.86 5.24
C PRO A 125 -9.13 0.93 6.35
N ALA A 126 -9.33 -0.35 6.04
CA ALA A 126 -9.38 -1.38 7.06
C ALA A 126 -8.07 -1.35 7.86
N ARG A 127 -8.14 -1.53 9.19
CA ARG A 127 -6.97 -1.42 10.05
C ARG A 127 -6.95 -2.47 11.16
N ALA A 128 -5.77 -3.03 11.42
CA ALA A 128 -5.44 -3.70 12.66
C ALA A 128 -4.41 -2.86 13.43
N THR A 129 -4.58 -2.75 14.76
CA THR A 129 -3.61 -2.09 15.64
C THR A 129 -3.32 -3.00 16.82
N VAL A 130 -2.05 -3.28 17.07
CA VAL A 130 -1.60 -4.19 18.12
C VAL A 130 -0.40 -3.63 18.86
N GLU A 131 -0.27 -3.97 20.14
CA GLU A 131 0.99 -3.85 20.86
C GLU A 131 1.89 -5.05 20.51
N VAL A 132 3.18 -4.81 20.37
CA VAL A 132 4.18 -5.85 20.10
C VAL A 132 5.26 -5.85 21.16
N ALA A 133 5.89 -6.99 21.36
CA ALA A 133 6.94 -7.15 22.35
C ALA A 133 8.13 -6.20 22.11
N ARG A 134 8.46 -5.92 20.84
CA ARG A 134 9.55 -5.00 20.46
C ARG A 134 9.43 -4.60 18.99
N LEU A 135 9.83 -3.37 18.69
CA LEU A 135 9.98 -2.85 17.33
C LEU A 135 11.46 -2.67 16.95
N PRO A 136 11.80 -2.70 15.66
CA PRO A 136 13.17 -2.44 15.21
C PRO A 136 13.68 -1.11 15.78
N ARG A 137 14.90 -1.10 16.29
CA ARG A 137 15.56 0.08 16.89
C ARG A 137 14.80 0.71 18.07
N ASP A 138 13.86 -0.01 18.70
CA ASP A 138 13.05 0.48 19.82
C ASP A 138 12.18 1.73 19.51
N VAL A 139 11.79 1.93 18.27
CA VAL A 139 10.82 2.97 17.90
C VAL A 139 9.47 2.76 18.59
N LEU A 140 8.63 3.80 18.64
CA LEU A 140 7.32 3.73 19.29
C LEU A 140 6.24 3.15 18.37
N ILE A 141 6.44 3.23 17.05
CA ILE A 141 5.45 2.81 16.05
C ILE A 141 6.13 2.29 14.78
N GLU A 142 5.47 1.32 14.16
CA GLU A 142 5.69 0.88 12.78
C GLU A 142 4.35 0.76 12.08
N ILE A 143 4.26 1.15 10.80
CA ILE A 143 3.04 0.98 9.99
C ILE A 143 3.39 0.31 8.66
N ALA A 144 2.67 -0.76 8.34
CA ALA A 144 2.66 -1.38 7.01
C ALA A 144 1.30 -1.15 6.33
N VAL A 145 1.29 -0.96 5.00
CA VAL A 145 0.04 -0.75 4.27
C VAL A 145 0.00 -1.54 2.97
N VAL A 146 -1.23 -1.85 2.54
CA VAL A 146 -1.53 -2.33 1.19
C VAL A 146 -2.39 -1.26 0.52
N ALA A 147 -2.02 -0.87 -0.70
CA ALA A 147 -2.76 0.10 -1.52
C ALA A 147 -3.23 -0.56 -2.82
N SER A 148 -4.27 0.01 -3.42
CA SER A 148 -4.80 -0.40 -4.73
C SER A 148 -4.82 0.80 -5.68
N LYS A 149 -4.41 0.56 -6.92
CA LYS A 149 -4.43 1.54 -8.00
C LYS A 149 -5.42 1.14 -9.08
#